data_9831a7ae743ef2429edeb0b98bd5b11f
#
_entry.id   9831a7ae743ef2429edeb0b98bd5b11f
#
_cell.length_a   1.000
_cell.length_b   1.000
_cell.length_c   1.000
_cell.angle_alpha   90.00
_cell.angle_beta   90.00
_cell.angle_gamma   90.00
#
_symmetry.space_group_name_H-M   'P 1'
#
loop_
_entity.id
_entity.type
_entity.pdbx_description
1 polymer ?
#
loop_
_entity_poly.entity_id
_entity_poly.type
_entity_poly.pdbx_seq_one_letter_code
_entity_poly.pdbx_strand_id
1 'polypeptide(L)'
;MTKITGIESFDVRFPTSKMLDGSDAMNQDPDYSAAYLRITTDKAGLHGDSLVFTIGRGNDVQIAAINMLTSKVQGLTVDDAFARIGQIARELSGDSQIRWLGPDYGVFHMAAGAVLNALWDLFAKAKGVPLWKLLSDMTPEQIVDAIDFRYITDELTREEALDILYRMNSDKAANEEILRTKGVPAYTTSPGWLGYSDEKMLDLTKKAMADGFGLIKYKCGKSVADDQRRLGKVRELVGPNFKIAIDANQVWDVDVAITWINALKEYKLHWVEEPTSPSDVIGHSKIAAAVAPTPIATGEMASSRIIFKQLLQAKGFSVMQIDATRVAGVNENLANILMAAKFGVPVCPHAGGVGLCEMVQHLAMWDAVAVSGHHNSRVVEFVDHLHQHFLEPVSVKGGYYLAPQLPGAGAEMHQASIDEYSFPSGSYWKNEANS
;
A
#
# COMPACT_ATOMS: atom_id res chain seq x y z
N MET A 1 -18.62 -26.22 -10.61
CA MET A 1 -18.27 -24.90 -10.04
C MET A 1 -17.23 -25.12 -8.98
N THR A 2 -16.11 -24.41 -9.04
CA THR A 2 -15.01 -24.52 -8.06
C THR A 2 -15.42 -23.91 -6.73
N LYS A 3 -15.17 -24.61 -5.62
CA LYS A 3 -15.55 -24.19 -4.27
C LYS A 3 -14.33 -23.81 -3.43
N ILE A 4 -14.46 -22.80 -2.61
CA ILE A 4 -13.49 -22.45 -1.58
C ILE A 4 -13.56 -23.50 -0.46
N THR A 5 -12.42 -24.11 -0.13
CA THR A 5 -12.35 -25.17 0.89
C THR A 5 -11.90 -24.66 2.26
N GLY A 6 -11.15 -23.56 2.32
CA GLY A 6 -10.70 -22.97 3.58
C GLY A 6 -9.67 -21.86 3.39
N ILE A 7 -9.07 -21.45 4.50
CA ILE A 7 -7.94 -20.53 4.58
C ILE A 7 -6.80 -21.24 5.32
N GLU A 8 -5.61 -21.19 4.74
CA GLU A 8 -4.34 -21.51 5.40
C GLU A 8 -3.64 -20.19 5.73
N SER A 9 -2.98 -20.10 6.88
CA SER A 9 -2.29 -18.89 7.30
C SER A 9 -0.90 -19.18 7.87
N PHE A 10 0.05 -18.27 7.64
CA PHE A 10 1.46 -18.44 7.96
C PHE A 10 2.03 -17.16 8.55
N ASP A 11 2.84 -17.29 9.61
CA ASP A 11 3.63 -16.21 10.18
C ASP A 11 5.00 -16.19 9.49
N VAL A 12 5.17 -15.35 8.47
CA VAL A 12 6.41 -15.27 7.69
C VAL A 12 7.17 -14.03 8.09
N ARG A 13 8.41 -14.18 8.60
CA ARG A 13 9.24 -13.07 9.09
C ARG A 13 10.62 -13.05 8.44
N PHE A 14 11.03 -11.89 7.95
CA PHE A 14 12.34 -11.65 7.35
C PHE A 14 13.23 -10.82 8.29
N PRO A 15 14.50 -11.19 8.50
CA PRO A 15 15.38 -10.54 9.49
C PRO A 15 15.97 -9.21 8.96
N THR A 16 15.13 -8.28 8.52
CA THR A 16 15.55 -7.00 7.93
C THR A 16 16.21 -6.07 8.95
N SER A 17 15.92 -6.24 10.24
CA SER A 17 16.58 -5.53 11.34
C SER A 17 18.10 -5.65 11.32
N LYS A 18 18.63 -6.78 10.85
CA LYS A 18 20.09 -7.02 10.78
C LYS A 18 20.81 -6.05 9.84
N MET A 19 20.13 -5.58 8.80
CA MET A 19 20.67 -4.66 7.79
C MET A 19 20.13 -3.24 7.95
N LEU A 20 19.25 -3.02 8.93
CA LEU A 20 18.50 -1.79 9.18
C LEU A 20 17.64 -1.34 7.98
N ASP A 21 17.29 -2.29 7.11
CA ASP A 21 16.35 -2.03 6.03
C ASP A 21 14.96 -1.80 6.62
N GLY A 22 14.28 -0.75 6.16
CA GLY A 22 13.00 -0.33 6.73
C GLY A 22 13.08 0.52 8.00
N SER A 23 14.28 0.83 8.52
CA SER A 23 14.43 1.63 9.74
C SER A 23 13.97 3.07 9.57
N ASP A 24 13.19 3.55 10.53
CA ASP A 24 12.65 4.91 10.59
C ASP A 24 12.71 5.48 12.01
N ALA A 25 12.10 6.65 12.24
CA ALA A 25 12.13 7.33 13.53
C ALA A 25 11.31 6.64 14.63
N MET A 26 10.27 5.88 14.25
CA MET A 26 9.41 5.15 15.17
C MET A 26 9.79 3.67 15.26
N ASN A 27 10.29 3.08 14.17
CA ASN A 27 10.65 1.67 14.03
C ASN A 27 12.13 1.57 13.69
N GLN A 28 12.97 1.41 14.72
CA GLN A 28 14.44 1.48 14.54
C GLN A 28 15.02 0.18 13.99
N ASP A 29 14.40 -0.96 14.29
CA ASP A 29 14.85 -2.31 13.99
C ASP A 29 13.71 -3.24 13.54
N PRO A 30 12.95 -2.90 12.48
CA PRO A 30 11.82 -3.71 12.02
C PRO A 30 12.29 -5.01 11.38
N ASP A 31 11.61 -6.12 11.69
CA ASP A 31 11.67 -7.34 10.90
C ASP A 31 10.47 -7.37 9.96
N TYR A 32 10.64 -6.98 8.69
CA TYR A 32 9.57 -6.98 7.72
C TYR A 32 8.95 -8.36 7.60
N SER A 33 7.64 -8.43 7.80
CA SER A 33 6.94 -9.69 8.00
C SER A 33 5.59 -9.68 7.31
N ALA A 34 5.06 -10.86 7.08
CA ALA A 34 3.74 -11.08 6.51
C ALA A 34 2.93 -12.02 7.38
N ALA A 35 1.76 -11.56 7.88
CA ALA A 35 0.70 -12.48 8.23
C ALA A 35 0.09 -12.94 6.90
N TYR A 36 0.67 -14.01 6.34
CA TYR A 36 0.37 -14.52 5.01
C TYR A 36 -0.83 -15.46 5.06
N LEU A 37 -1.68 -15.43 4.03
CA LEU A 37 -2.78 -16.38 3.90
C LEU A 37 -2.95 -16.88 2.47
N ARG A 38 -3.51 -18.09 2.38
CA ARG A 38 -3.92 -18.74 1.14
C ARG A 38 -5.36 -19.22 1.26
N ILE A 39 -6.24 -18.73 0.39
CA ILE A 39 -7.57 -19.29 0.21
C ILE A 39 -7.45 -20.51 -0.71
N THR A 40 -7.78 -21.69 -0.18
CA THR A 40 -7.71 -22.94 -0.92
C THR A 40 -9.04 -23.25 -1.62
N THR A 41 -8.98 -23.99 -2.75
CA THR A 41 -10.16 -24.45 -3.48
C THR A 41 -10.12 -25.95 -3.76
N ASP A 42 -11.26 -26.54 -4.17
CA ASP A 42 -11.34 -27.92 -4.61
C ASP A 42 -10.79 -28.18 -6.03
N LYS A 43 -10.33 -27.13 -6.71
CA LYS A 43 -9.64 -27.22 -8.00
C LYS A 43 -8.13 -27.14 -7.79
N ALA A 44 -7.43 -28.24 -8.09
CA ALA A 44 -5.97 -28.31 -7.97
C ALA A 44 -5.29 -27.15 -8.70
N GLY A 45 -4.33 -26.48 -8.03
CA GLY A 45 -3.56 -25.37 -8.57
C GLY A 45 -4.31 -24.03 -8.64
N LEU A 46 -5.57 -23.96 -8.20
CA LEU A 46 -6.31 -22.70 -8.10
C LEU A 46 -6.49 -22.31 -6.63
N HIS A 47 -5.83 -21.28 -6.21
CA HIS A 47 -5.90 -20.69 -4.87
C HIS A 47 -5.74 -19.16 -4.97
N GLY A 48 -6.10 -18.45 -3.92
CA GLY A 48 -5.87 -17.01 -3.81
C GLY A 48 -4.95 -16.69 -2.66
N ASP A 49 -3.96 -15.84 -2.89
CA ASP A 49 -2.92 -15.51 -1.93
C ASP A 49 -3.00 -14.02 -1.55
N SER A 50 -2.66 -13.73 -0.31
CA SER A 50 -2.54 -12.37 0.20
C SER A 50 -1.74 -12.34 1.50
N LEU A 51 -1.52 -11.14 2.00
CA LEU A 51 -0.85 -10.92 3.27
C LEU A 51 -1.36 -9.64 3.96
N VAL A 52 -1.08 -9.54 5.26
CA VAL A 52 -0.99 -8.25 5.96
C VAL A 52 0.48 -7.97 6.18
N PHE A 53 0.96 -6.83 5.69
CA PHE A 53 2.30 -6.36 5.99
C PHE A 53 2.41 -5.98 7.46
N THR A 54 3.44 -6.51 8.12
CA THR A 54 3.77 -6.27 9.53
C THR A 54 5.28 -6.12 9.71
N ILE A 55 5.70 -5.84 10.94
CA ILE A 55 7.12 -5.62 11.26
C ILE A 55 7.65 -6.56 12.34
N GLY A 56 7.09 -7.76 12.44
CA GLY A 56 7.57 -8.85 13.28
C GLY A 56 6.58 -9.28 14.36
N ARG A 57 6.68 -8.75 15.57
CA ARG A 57 5.84 -9.16 16.70
C ARG A 57 4.36 -8.80 16.47
N GLY A 58 3.45 -9.72 16.89
CA GLY A 58 2.00 -9.54 16.76
C GLY A 58 1.38 -10.22 15.53
N ASN A 59 2.16 -10.89 14.68
CA ASN A 59 1.63 -11.66 13.57
C ASN A 59 0.64 -12.75 14.03
N ASP A 60 0.88 -13.38 15.16
CA ASP A 60 -0.01 -14.35 15.78
C ASP A 60 -1.40 -13.80 16.04
N VAL A 61 -1.51 -12.54 16.49
CA VAL A 61 -2.79 -11.84 16.68
C VAL A 61 -3.48 -11.59 15.32
N GLN A 62 -2.72 -11.17 14.33
CA GLN A 62 -3.24 -10.95 12.98
C GLN A 62 -3.73 -12.25 12.34
N ILE A 63 -2.99 -13.35 12.50
CA ILE A 63 -3.36 -14.69 12.02
C ILE A 63 -4.62 -15.21 12.72
N ALA A 64 -4.73 -15.00 14.04
CA ALA A 64 -5.95 -15.35 14.76
C ALA A 64 -7.18 -14.63 14.19
N ALA A 65 -7.05 -13.34 13.90
CA ALA A 65 -8.12 -12.56 13.27
C ALA A 65 -8.47 -13.06 11.85
N ILE A 66 -7.48 -13.40 11.02
CA ILE A 66 -7.71 -13.99 9.69
C ILE A 66 -8.49 -15.31 9.81
N ASN A 67 -8.07 -16.19 10.72
CA ASN A 67 -8.68 -17.52 10.90
C ASN A 67 -10.14 -17.44 11.39
N MET A 68 -10.51 -16.39 12.15
CA MET A 68 -11.90 -16.15 12.56
C MET A 68 -12.83 -15.93 11.38
N LEU A 69 -12.30 -15.47 10.23
CA LEU A 69 -13.07 -15.15 9.04
C LEU A 69 -13.25 -16.34 8.07
N THR A 70 -12.58 -17.48 8.29
CA THR A 70 -12.62 -18.66 7.40
C THR A 70 -14.05 -19.11 7.11
N SER A 71 -14.90 -19.20 8.13
CA SER A 71 -16.29 -19.64 8.00
C SER A 71 -17.17 -18.74 7.13
N LYS A 72 -16.75 -17.50 6.90
CA LYS A 72 -17.51 -16.55 6.07
C LYS A 72 -17.33 -16.78 4.58
N VAL A 73 -16.24 -17.45 4.17
CA VAL A 73 -15.91 -17.68 2.75
C VAL A 73 -15.90 -19.16 2.38
N GLN A 74 -15.68 -20.05 3.34
CA GLN A 74 -15.66 -21.49 3.12
C GLN A 74 -17.00 -22.01 2.59
N GLY A 75 -16.94 -22.83 1.53
CA GLY A 75 -18.12 -23.42 0.89
C GLY A 75 -18.74 -22.55 -0.22
N LEU A 76 -18.36 -21.27 -0.34
CA LEU A 76 -18.78 -20.43 -1.47
C LEU A 76 -18.16 -20.98 -2.78
N THR A 77 -18.88 -20.85 -3.89
CA THR A 77 -18.24 -21.04 -5.20
C THR A 77 -17.46 -19.77 -5.57
N VAL A 78 -16.39 -19.92 -6.36
CA VAL A 78 -15.58 -18.79 -6.81
C VAL A 78 -16.42 -17.77 -7.58
N ASP A 79 -17.34 -18.24 -8.43
CA ASP A 79 -18.22 -17.38 -9.23
C ASP A 79 -19.23 -16.62 -8.34
N ASP A 80 -19.85 -17.30 -7.35
CA ASP A 80 -20.75 -16.64 -6.39
C ASP A 80 -20.01 -15.62 -5.52
N ALA A 81 -18.79 -15.96 -5.07
CA ALA A 81 -17.96 -15.04 -4.29
C ALA A 81 -17.62 -13.80 -5.10
N PHE A 82 -17.26 -13.93 -6.38
CA PHE A 82 -16.99 -12.80 -7.26
C PHE A 82 -18.22 -11.93 -7.46
N ALA A 83 -19.36 -12.54 -7.78
CA ALA A 83 -20.62 -11.81 -7.99
C ALA A 83 -21.11 -11.05 -6.75
N ARG A 84 -20.68 -11.46 -5.55
CA ARG A 84 -21.12 -10.91 -4.27
C ARG A 84 -19.99 -10.24 -3.49
N ILE A 85 -18.87 -9.89 -4.11
CA ILE A 85 -17.66 -9.43 -3.37
C ILE A 85 -17.95 -8.20 -2.50
N GLY A 86 -18.75 -7.26 -2.91
CA GLY A 86 -19.18 -6.12 -2.11
C GLY A 86 -20.07 -6.50 -0.91
N GLN A 87 -20.91 -7.52 -1.06
CA GLN A 87 -21.69 -8.07 0.05
C GLN A 87 -20.76 -8.79 1.04
N ILE A 88 -19.82 -9.61 0.56
CA ILE A 88 -18.84 -10.29 1.40
C ILE A 88 -18.02 -9.28 2.20
N ALA A 89 -17.57 -8.19 1.56
CA ALA A 89 -16.84 -7.12 2.26
C ALA A 89 -17.66 -6.56 3.44
N ARG A 90 -18.96 -6.29 3.24
CA ARG A 90 -19.86 -5.84 4.30
C ARG A 90 -20.10 -6.90 5.39
N GLU A 91 -20.17 -8.18 5.02
CA GLU A 91 -20.36 -9.29 5.96
C GLU A 91 -19.11 -9.52 6.82
N LEU A 92 -17.91 -9.39 6.25
CA LEU A 92 -16.64 -9.51 6.98
C LEU A 92 -16.48 -8.37 7.99
N SER A 93 -16.65 -7.13 7.57
CA SER A 93 -16.46 -5.95 8.44
C SER A 93 -17.64 -5.69 9.37
N GLY A 94 -18.82 -6.21 9.06
CA GLY A 94 -20.09 -5.92 9.77
C GLY A 94 -20.61 -7.01 10.67
N ASP A 95 -19.86 -8.09 10.92
CA ASP A 95 -20.32 -9.19 11.79
C ASP A 95 -20.65 -8.68 13.20
N SER A 96 -21.91 -8.90 13.63
CA SER A 96 -22.46 -8.33 14.86
C SER A 96 -21.77 -8.82 16.14
N GLN A 97 -21.10 -9.97 16.10
CA GLN A 97 -20.41 -10.54 17.26
C GLN A 97 -18.91 -10.22 17.29
N ILE A 98 -18.31 -9.84 16.15
CA ILE A 98 -16.87 -9.62 16.05
C ILE A 98 -16.54 -8.14 15.83
N ARG A 99 -17.45 -7.35 15.28
CA ARG A 99 -17.17 -5.93 14.92
C ARG A 99 -16.69 -5.05 16.07
N TRP A 100 -16.93 -5.41 17.31
CA TRP A 100 -16.40 -4.69 18.47
C TRP A 100 -14.86 -4.72 18.57
N LEU A 101 -14.20 -5.67 17.88
CA LEU A 101 -12.74 -5.76 17.79
C LEU A 101 -12.11 -4.67 16.91
N GLY A 102 -12.90 -3.80 16.30
CA GLY A 102 -12.45 -2.71 15.49
C GLY A 102 -13.06 -2.74 14.07
N PRO A 103 -14.33 -2.33 13.92
CA PRO A 103 -14.87 -2.07 12.62
C PRO A 103 -14.18 -0.82 12.07
N ASP A 104 -13.78 -0.90 10.80
CA ASP A 104 -13.12 0.18 10.08
C ASP A 104 -11.76 0.62 10.65
N TYR A 105 -11.08 -0.19 11.50
CA TYR A 105 -9.68 0.01 11.93
C TYR A 105 -9.08 -1.22 12.63
N GLY A 106 -7.74 -1.22 12.76
CA GLY A 106 -6.99 -2.20 13.55
C GLY A 106 -6.87 -3.58 12.93
N VAL A 107 -6.44 -4.53 13.75
CA VAL A 107 -6.11 -5.91 13.36
C VAL A 107 -7.25 -6.61 12.63
N PHE A 108 -8.47 -6.45 13.11
CA PHE A 108 -9.63 -7.12 12.50
C PHE A 108 -9.95 -6.56 11.11
N HIS A 109 -9.85 -5.25 10.92
CA HIS A 109 -10.10 -4.62 9.63
C HIS A 109 -9.04 -5.01 8.59
N MET A 110 -7.77 -5.06 9.00
CA MET A 110 -6.67 -5.57 8.16
C MET A 110 -6.86 -7.05 7.81
N ALA A 111 -7.33 -7.88 8.75
CA ALA A 111 -7.65 -9.30 8.47
C ALA A 111 -8.76 -9.44 7.43
N ALA A 112 -9.83 -8.65 7.53
CA ALA A 112 -10.89 -8.61 6.53
C ALA A 112 -10.33 -8.17 5.16
N GLY A 113 -9.45 -7.17 5.14
CA GLY A 113 -8.75 -6.71 3.94
C GLY A 113 -7.90 -7.80 3.29
N ALA A 114 -7.15 -8.56 4.10
CA ALA A 114 -6.33 -9.66 3.60
C ALA A 114 -7.18 -10.78 2.97
N VAL A 115 -8.31 -11.16 3.60
CA VAL A 115 -9.23 -12.14 3.01
C VAL A 115 -9.83 -11.62 1.71
N LEU A 116 -10.22 -10.35 1.64
CA LEU A 116 -10.72 -9.73 0.41
C LEU A 116 -9.66 -9.71 -0.69
N ASN A 117 -8.43 -9.32 -0.36
CA ASN A 117 -7.32 -9.33 -1.32
C ASN A 117 -7.05 -10.73 -1.88
N ALA A 118 -7.08 -11.77 -1.02
CA ALA A 118 -6.92 -13.15 -1.47
C ALA A 118 -8.09 -13.62 -2.37
N LEU A 119 -9.32 -13.15 -2.12
CA LEU A 119 -10.44 -13.40 -3.03
C LEU A 119 -10.22 -12.71 -4.39
N TRP A 120 -9.75 -11.46 -4.41
CA TRP A 120 -9.45 -10.76 -5.66
C TRP A 120 -8.30 -11.44 -6.44
N ASP A 121 -7.27 -11.91 -5.74
CA ASP A 121 -6.21 -12.72 -6.34
C ASP A 121 -6.76 -14.01 -6.97
N LEU A 122 -7.60 -14.73 -6.23
CA LEU A 122 -8.30 -15.93 -6.70
C LEU A 122 -9.14 -15.65 -7.94
N PHE A 123 -9.88 -14.54 -7.97
CA PHE A 123 -10.72 -14.16 -9.12
C PHE A 123 -9.87 -13.83 -10.34
N ALA A 124 -8.78 -13.08 -10.16
CA ALA A 124 -7.85 -12.75 -11.22
C ALA A 124 -7.20 -14.03 -11.81
N LYS A 125 -6.74 -14.96 -10.96
CA LYS A 125 -6.22 -16.27 -11.37
C LYS A 125 -7.29 -17.11 -12.08
N ALA A 126 -8.51 -17.15 -11.59
CA ALA A 126 -9.61 -17.89 -12.22
C ALA A 126 -9.98 -17.33 -13.61
N LYS A 127 -9.82 -16.02 -13.83
CA LYS A 127 -10.00 -15.34 -15.12
C LYS A 127 -8.77 -15.39 -16.03
N GLY A 128 -7.62 -15.78 -15.50
CA GLY A 128 -6.37 -15.86 -16.27
C GLY A 128 -5.76 -14.51 -16.59
N VAL A 129 -5.99 -13.48 -15.76
CA VAL A 129 -5.50 -12.11 -15.95
C VAL A 129 -4.91 -11.52 -14.67
N PRO A 130 -4.00 -10.53 -14.73
CA PRO A 130 -3.57 -9.81 -13.55
C PRO A 130 -4.71 -8.94 -12.98
N LEU A 131 -4.66 -8.65 -11.68
CA LEU A 131 -5.75 -7.92 -10.99
C LEU A 131 -6.04 -6.53 -11.60
N TRP A 132 -5.00 -5.78 -12.00
CA TRP A 132 -5.21 -4.48 -12.64
C TRP A 132 -6.08 -4.60 -13.90
N LYS A 133 -5.86 -5.66 -14.69
CA LYS A 133 -6.64 -5.93 -15.89
C LYS A 133 -8.05 -6.38 -15.58
N LEU A 134 -8.23 -7.27 -14.59
CA LEU A 134 -9.55 -7.68 -14.12
C LEU A 134 -10.39 -6.45 -13.73
N LEU A 135 -9.84 -5.57 -12.88
CA LEU A 135 -10.52 -4.34 -12.45
C LEU A 135 -10.80 -3.39 -13.62
N SER A 136 -9.87 -3.27 -14.58
CA SER A 136 -10.07 -2.42 -15.75
C SER A 136 -11.13 -2.95 -16.72
N ASP A 137 -11.33 -4.27 -16.79
CA ASP A 137 -12.34 -4.90 -17.65
C ASP A 137 -13.74 -4.89 -17.03
N MET A 138 -13.85 -4.70 -15.71
CA MET A 138 -15.15 -4.57 -15.04
C MET A 138 -15.89 -3.31 -15.51
N THR A 139 -17.24 -3.41 -15.56
CA THR A 139 -18.05 -2.24 -15.83
C THR A 139 -18.05 -1.28 -14.65
N PRO A 140 -18.37 0.02 -14.85
CA PRO A 140 -18.52 0.96 -13.74
C PRO A 140 -19.47 0.45 -12.64
N GLU A 141 -20.57 -0.20 -12.99
CA GLU A 141 -21.52 -0.77 -12.03
C GLU A 141 -20.88 -1.88 -11.19
N GLN A 142 -20.13 -2.80 -11.82
CA GLN A 142 -19.46 -3.88 -11.13
C GLN A 142 -18.40 -3.35 -10.14
N ILE A 143 -17.65 -2.31 -10.50
CA ILE A 143 -16.69 -1.63 -9.60
C ILE A 143 -17.46 -1.00 -8.44
N VAL A 144 -18.52 -0.25 -8.71
CA VAL A 144 -19.31 0.43 -7.67
C VAL A 144 -20.03 -0.58 -6.77
N ASP A 145 -20.49 -1.73 -7.29
CA ASP A 145 -21.08 -2.81 -6.49
C ASP A 145 -20.10 -3.46 -5.52
N ALA A 146 -18.79 -3.42 -5.82
CA ALA A 146 -17.76 -3.91 -4.93
C ALA A 146 -17.51 -2.97 -3.72
N ILE A 147 -17.93 -1.71 -3.75
CA ILE A 147 -17.65 -0.70 -2.73
C ILE A 147 -18.69 -0.72 -1.60
N ASP A 148 -18.22 -0.58 -0.37
CA ASP A 148 -19.07 -0.26 0.78
C ASP A 148 -19.12 1.27 1.00
N PHE A 149 -20.23 1.87 0.60
CA PHE A 149 -20.45 3.32 0.73
C PHE A 149 -20.84 3.80 2.13
N ARG A 150 -20.99 2.89 3.11
CA ARG A 150 -21.32 3.31 4.49
C ARG A 150 -20.30 4.31 5.00
N TYR A 151 -20.81 5.40 5.58
CA TYR A 151 -20.05 6.47 6.23
C TYR A 151 -19.24 7.39 5.29
N ILE A 152 -19.41 7.25 3.95
CA ILE A 152 -18.77 8.12 2.98
C ILE A 152 -19.76 8.80 2.00
N THR A 153 -21.06 8.50 2.11
CA THR A 153 -22.09 9.03 1.17
C THR A 153 -22.28 10.54 1.23
N ASP A 154 -21.81 11.18 2.29
CA ASP A 154 -21.73 12.65 2.39
C ASP A 154 -20.64 13.25 1.49
N GLU A 155 -19.65 12.45 1.05
CA GLU A 155 -18.55 12.90 0.18
C GLU A 155 -18.43 12.14 -1.13
N LEU A 156 -18.92 10.92 -1.21
CA LEU A 156 -18.96 10.14 -2.45
C LEU A 156 -20.21 9.29 -2.49
N THR A 157 -21.17 9.67 -3.31
CA THR A 157 -22.34 8.85 -3.57
C THR A 157 -22.04 7.81 -4.64
N ARG A 158 -22.95 6.82 -4.77
CA ARG A 158 -22.87 5.79 -5.79
C ARG A 158 -22.93 6.38 -7.21
N GLU A 159 -23.79 7.36 -7.41
CA GLU A 159 -23.98 8.08 -8.68
C GLU A 159 -22.71 8.85 -9.07
N GLU A 160 -22.12 9.57 -8.13
CA GLU A 160 -20.86 10.30 -8.37
C GLU A 160 -19.70 9.35 -8.71
N ALA A 161 -19.62 8.21 -8.05
CA ALA A 161 -18.63 7.17 -8.36
C ALA A 161 -18.81 6.63 -9.80
N LEU A 162 -20.04 6.37 -10.21
CA LEU A 162 -20.36 5.98 -11.59
C LEU A 162 -19.96 7.07 -12.58
N ASP A 163 -20.29 8.34 -12.30
CA ASP A 163 -19.94 9.47 -13.16
C ASP A 163 -18.41 9.63 -13.34
N ILE A 164 -17.64 9.39 -12.29
CA ILE A 164 -16.16 9.41 -12.38
C ILE A 164 -15.69 8.31 -13.34
N LEU A 165 -16.15 7.09 -13.17
CA LEU A 165 -15.76 5.95 -13.99
C LEU A 165 -16.23 6.09 -15.44
N TYR A 166 -17.45 6.58 -15.68
CA TYR A 166 -17.96 6.79 -17.04
C TYR A 166 -17.20 7.88 -17.81
N ARG A 167 -16.74 8.94 -17.13
CA ARG A 167 -15.93 9.99 -17.79
C ARG A 167 -14.64 9.44 -18.39
N MET A 168 -14.02 8.43 -17.76
CA MET A 168 -12.78 7.83 -18.25
C MET A 168 -13.01 6.69 -19.26
N ASN A 169 -14.27 6.25 -19.44
CA ASN A 169 -14.55 5.03 -20.21
C ASN A 169 -14.12 5.09 -21.68
N SER A 170 -14.18 6.26 -22.33
CA SER A 170 -13.69 6.45 -23.71
C SER A 170 -12.17 6.35 -23.82
N ASP A 171 -11.44 6.65 -22.77
CA ASP A 171 -9.99 6.75 -22.78
C ASP A 171 -9.30 5.48 -22.26
N LYS A 172 -10.06 4.56 -21.66
CA LYS A 172 -9.53 3.32 -21.05
C LYS A 172 -8.62 2.54 -21.98
N ALA A 173 -9.01 2.34 -23.24
CA ALA A 173 -8.21 1.57 -24.20
C ALA A 173 -6.86 2.25 -24.52
N ALA A 174 -6.86 3.58 -24.67
CA ALA A 174 -5.65 4.35 -24.89
C ALA A 174 -4.77 4.35 -23.64
N ASN A 175 -5.35 4.50 -22.45
CA ASN A 175 -4.63 4.45 -21.19
C ASN A 175 -4.03 3.06 -20.94
N GLU A 176 -4.73 1.98 -21.28
CA GLU A 176 -4.21 0.61 -21.18
C GLU A 176 -2.99 0.40 -22.11
N GLU A 177 -3.02 0.93 -23.34
CA GLU A 177 -1.89 0.85 -24.25
C GLU A 177 -0.67 1.62 -23.70
N ILE A 178 -0.89 2.80 -23.12
CA ILE A 178 0.19 3.55 -22.44
C ILE A 178 0.75 2.75 -21.27
N LEU A 179 -0.13 2.15 -20.45
CA LEU A 179 0.28 1.31 -19.32
C LEU A 179 1.16 0.13 -19.77
N ARG A 180 0.73 -0.59 -20.83
CA ARG A 180 1.45 -1.77 -21.36
C ARG A 180 2.81 -1.41 -21.94
N THR A 181 2.94 -0.23 -22.53
CA THR A 181 4.18 0.21 -23.19
C THR A 181 5.15 0.94 -22.27
N LYS A 182 4.63 1.72 -21.33
CA LYS A 182 5.43 2.60 -20.47
C LYS A 182 5.36 2.23 -18.98
N GLY A 183 4.26 1.68 -18.51
CA GLY A 183 4.01 1.46 -17.08
C GLY A 183 3.51 2.71 -16.35
N VAL A 184 3.61 2.69 -15.01
CA VAL A 184 3.29 3.82 -14.13
C VAL A 184 4.55 4.36 -13.45
N PRO A 185 4.65 5.70 -13.25
CA PRO A 185 5.86 6.28 -12.66
C PRO A 185 6.10 5.78 -11.24
N ALA A 186 7.37 5.60 -10.88
CA ALA A 186 7.82 5.20 -9.55
C ALA A 186 8.64 6.28 -8.86
N TYR A 187 8.63 6.25 -7.52
CA TYR A 187 9.65 6.88 -6.69
C TYR A 187 10.26 5.83 -5.76
N THR A 188 11.41 6.12 -5.14
CA THR A 188 12.04 5.14 -4.27
C THR A 188 12.39 5.69 -2.90
N THR A 189 12.25 4.83 -1.87
CA THR A 189 12.71 5.08 -0.50
C THR A 189 13.99 4.30 -0.16
N SER A 190 14.43 3.38 -1.03
CA SER A 190 15.58 2.51 -0.79
C SER A 190 16.87 3.23 -0.33
N PRO A 191 17.20 4.44 -0.82
CA PRO A 191 18.35 5.21 -0.31
C PRO A 191 18.13 5.80 1.08
N GLY A 192 16.88 5.97 1.50
CA GLY A 192 16.48 6.93 2.53
C GLY A 192 16.39 6.40 3.95
N TRP A 193 16.63 5.12 4.24
CA TRP A 193 16.43 4.56 5.57
C TRP A 193 17.26 5.28 6.64
N LEU A 194 16.68 5.49 7.82
CA LEU A 194 17.28 6.34 8.85
C LEU A 194 18.56 5.74 9.47
N GLY A 195 18.64 4.40 9.53
CA GLY A 195 19.80 3.68 10.04
C GLY A 195 21.01 3.62 9.11
N TYR A 196 20.87 4.09 7.86
CA TYR A 196 21.98 4.06 6.90
C TYR A 196 23.01 5.15 7.16
N SER A 197 24.31 4.81 6.91
CA SER A 197 25.37 5.82 6.89
C SER A 197 25.17 6.82 5.73
N ASP A 198 25.77 8.00 5.86
CA ASP A 198 25.73 9.01 4.79
C ASP A 198 26.31 8.48 3.48
N GLU A 199 27.38 7.69 3.55
CA GLU A 199 28.02 7.08 2.38
C GLU A 199 27.05 6.13 1.67
N LYS A 200 26.47 5.17 2.40
CA LYS A 200 25.47 4.23 1.85
C LYS A 200 24.28 4.98 1.25
N MET A 201 23.75 5.99 1.96
CA MET A 201 22.64 6.82 1.47
C MET A 201 22.98 7.51 0.14
N LEU A 202 24.15 8.13 0.03
CA LEU A 202 24.56 8.86 -1.17
C LEU A 202 24.84 7.92 -2.34
N ASP A 203 25.43 6.75 -2.11
CA ASP A 203 25.72 5.78 -3.17
C ASP A 203 24.42 5.15 -3.71
N LEU A 204 23.46 4.81 -2.83
CA LEU A 204 22.14 4.36 -3.24
C LEU A 204 21.34 5.48 -3.96
N THR A 205 21.52 6.75 -3.57
CA THR A 205 20.94 7.89 -4.28
C THR A 205 21.46 8.00 -5.71
N LYS A 206 22.78 7.86 -5.91
CA LYS A 206 23.39 7.85 -7.26
C LYS A 206 22.84 6.70 -8.10
N LYS A 207 22.74 5.50 -7.50
CA LYS A 207 22.15 4.33 -8.17
C LYS A 207 20.71 4.61 -8.59
N ALA A 208 19.87 5.10 -7.68
CA ALA A 208 18.47 5.41 -7.97
C ALA A 208 18.32 6.45 -9.11
N MET A 209 19.17 7.49 -9.14
CA MET A 209 19.18 8.45 -10.24
C MET A 209 19.57 7.79 -11.58
N ALA A 210 20.56 6.90 -11.58
CA ALA A 210 21.00 6.17 -12.75
C ALA A 210 19.91 5.19 -13.24
N ASP A 211 19.12 4.60 -12.33
CA ASP A 211 17.99 3.73 -12.62
C ASP A 211 16.74 4.51 -13.12
N GLY A 212 16.81 5.85 -13.17
CA GLY A 212 15.79 6.72 -13.76
C GLY A 212 14.73 7.24 -12.80
N PHE A 213 14.89 7.06 -11.48
CA PHE A 213 13.97 7.65 -10.52
C PHE A 213 14.09 9.16 -10.48
N GLY A 214 12.98 9.87 -10.66
CA GLY A 214 12.90 11.34 -10.63
C GLY A 214 12.52 11.92 -9.27
N LEU A 215 12.24 11.08 -8.30
CA LEU A 215 11.88 11.42 -6.92
C LEU A 215 12.44 10.37 -5.97
N ILE A 216 13.07 10.81 -4.89
CA ILE A 216 13.56 9.94 -3.82
C ILE A 216 13.02 10.45 -2.48
N LYS A 217 12.55 9.52 -1.62
CA LYS A 217 12.07 9.79 -0.27
C LYS A 217 13.14 9.39 0.76
N TYR A 218 13.34 10.22 1.78
CA TYR A 218 14.29 10.00 2.87
C TYR A 218 13.57 10.00 4.21
N LYS A 219 13.85 9.03 5.06
CA LYS A 219 13.36 9.02 6.43
C LYS A 219 14.03 10.14 7.23
N CYS A 220 13.26 10.78 8.10
CA CYS A 220 13.69 11.91 8.93
C CYS A 220 13.15 11.80 10.36
N GLY A 221 13.39 12.81 11.21
CA GLY A 221 12.79 12.89 12.52
C GLY A 221 13.71 12.50 13.68
N LYS A 222 15.00 12.20 13.43
CA LYS A 222 15.97 11.95 14.50
C LYS A 222 16.35 13.24 15.25
N SER A 223 16.72 14.26 14.51
CA SER A 223 16.91 15.65 14.97
C SER A 223 16.96 16.59 13.78
N VAL A 224 16.58 17.86 13.98
CA VAL A 224 16.64 18.90 12.92
C VAL A 224 18.05 18.98 12.33
N ALA A 225 19.09 18.95 13.17
CA ALA A 225 20.49 19.03 12.73
C ALA A 225 20.90 17.81 11.88
N ASP A 226 20.44 16.61 12.24
CA ASP A 226 20.71 15.39 11.46
C ASP A 226 20.00 15.44 10.11
N ASP A 227 18.75 15.84 10.08
CA ASP A 227 17.96 15.96 8.84
C ASP A 227 18.55 17.03 7.92
N GLN A 228 18.95 18.19 8.47
CA GLN A 228 19.65 19.24 7.71
C GLN A 228 20.97 18.72 7.13
N ARG A 229 21.75 17.97 7.91
CA ARG A 229 23.00 17.38 7.45
C ARG A 229 22.76 16.39 6.31
N ARG A 230 21.82 15.45 6.47
CA ARG A 230 21.48 14.44 5.47
C ARG A 230 20.92 15.08 4.19
N LEU A 231 19.91 15.94 4.33
CA LEU A 231 19.29 16.62 3.18
C LEU A 231 20.26 17.57 2.48
N GLY A 232 21.14 18.25 3.22
CA GLY A 232 22.21 19.08 2.65
C GLY A 232 23.12 18.29 1.72
N LYS A 233 23.64 17.13 2.18
CA LYS A 233 24.46 16.24 1.36
C LYS A 233 23.72 15.68 0.14
N VAL A 234 22.46 15.30 0.33
CA VAL A 234 21.62 14.82 -0.79
C VAL A 234 21.40 15.94 -1.79
N ARG A 235 21.02 17.14 -1.36
CA ARG A 235 20.75 18.30 -2.23
C ARG A 235 22.00 18.73 -3.00
N GLU A 236 23.18 18.67 -2.36
CA GLU A 236 24.46 18.91 -3.04
C GLU A 236 24.69 17.89 -4.18
N LEU A 237 24.39 16.62 -3.94
CA LEU A 237 24.56 15.54 -4.92
C LEU A 237 23.57 15.64 -6.09
N VAL A 238 22.29 15.83 -5.80
CA VAL A 238 21.23 15.72 -6.82
C VAL A 238 20.90 17.04 -7.52
N GLY A 239 21.41 18.18 -6.99
CA GLY A 239 21.15 19.51 -7.51
C GLY A 239 19.80 20.09 -7.09
N PRO A 240 19.52 21.39 -7.43
CA PRO A 240 18.42 22.15 -6.86
C PRO A 240 17.01 21.77 -7.36
N ASN A 241 16.92 21.05 -8.48
CA ASN A 241 15.66 20.78 -9.17
C ASN A 241 15.18 19.32 -9.02
N PHE A 242 16.02 18.44 -8.49
CA PHE A 242 15.64 17.06 -8.26
C PHE A 242 14.59 16.98 -7.15
N LYS A 243 13.58 16.13 -7.31
CA LYS A 243 12.52 16.00 -6.31
C LYS A 243 12.99 15.17 -5.12
N ILE A 244 12.87 15.76 -3.93
CA ILE A 244 13.17 15.12 -2.65
C ILE A 244 11.88 15.16 -1.82
N ALA A 245 11.47 14.02 -1.28
CA ALA A 245 10.46 13.91 -0.24
C ALA A 245 11.10 13.46 1.08
N ILE A 246 10.45 13.75 2.19
CA ILE A 246 10.82 13.22 3.50
C ILE A 246 9.62 12.55 4.16
N ASP A 247 9.93 11.60 5.06
CA ASP A 247 8.93 10.86 5.81
C ASP A 247 9.33 10.82 7.28
N ALA A 248 8.45 11.36 8.12
CA ALA A 248 8.64 11.47 9.56
C ALA A 248 8.06 10.28 10.34
N ASN A 249 7.31 9.41 9.68
CA ASN A 249 6.66 8.25 10.31
C ASN A 249 5.97 8.59 11.64
N GLN A 250 5.22 9.71 11.67
CA GLN A 250 4.33 10.11 12.78
C GLN A 250 5.05 10.55 14.07
N VAL A 251 6.36 10.81 14.01
CA VAL A 251 7.18 11.04 15.22
C VAL A 251 6.89 12.37 15.91
N TRP A 252 6.22 13.33 15.25
CA TRP A 252 6.07 14.68 15.76
C TRP A 252 4.66 14.98 16.30
N ASP A 253 4.61 15.76 17.37
CA ASP A 253 3.43 16.54 17.71
C ASP A 253 3.24 17.71 16.72
N VAL A 254 2.02 18.26 16.65
CA VAL A 254 1.63 19.27 15.64
C VAL A 254 2.57 20.48 15.59
N ASP A 255 2.87 21.11 16.74
CA ASP A 255 3.72 22.30 16.80
C ASP A 255 5.19 21.97 16.50
N VAL A 256 5.63 20.77 16.90
CA VAL A 256 6.97 20.26 16.57
C VAL A 256 7.09 20.06 15.06
N ALA A 257 6.09 19.40 14.43
CA ALA A 257 6.05 19.20 12.98
C ALA A 257 6.14 20.54 12.21
N ILE A 258 5.36 21.54 12.61
CA ILE A 258 5.38 22.86 11.99
C ILE A 258 6.77 23.50 12.11
N THR A 259 7.36 23.45 13.28
CA THR A 259 8.70 24.03 13.54
C THR A 259 9.77 23.30 12.70
N TRP A 260 9.74 21.97 12.70
CA TRP A 260 10.70 21.12 12.00
C TRP A 260 10.64 21.29 10.48
N ILE A 261 9.45 21.22 9.91
CA ILE A 261 9.22 21.39 8.47
C ILE A 261 9.69 22.79 8.03
N ASN A 262 9.40 23.82 8.82
CA ASN A 262 9.86 25.18 8.54
C ASN A 262 11.40 25.31 8.58
N ALA A 263 12.08 24.55 9.44
CA ALA A 263 13.55 24.52 9.50
C ALA A 263 14.19 23.82 8.27
N LEU A 264 13.39 23.03 7.50
CA LEU A 264 13.85 22.31 6.32
C LEU A 264 13.44 22.96 4.99
N LYS A 265 12.81 24.15 5.01
CA LYS A 265 12.29 24.84 3.80
C LYS A 265 13.32 25.05 2.70
N GLU A 266 14.57 25.30 3.04
CA GLU A 266 15.65 25.54 2.08
C GLU A 266 15.88 24.37 1.12
N TYR A 267 15.54 23.15 1.56
CA TYR A 267 15.72 21.93 0.76
C TYR A 267 14.64 21.73 -0.30
N LYS A 268 13.62 22.59 -0.39
CA LYS A 268 12.54 22.56 -1.40
C LYS A 268 11.91 21.18 -1.54
N LEU A 269 11.35 20.69 -0.44
CA LEU A 269 10.77 19.36 -0.37
C LEU A 269 9.56 19.22 -1.30
N HIS A 270 9.49 18.09 -2.00
CA HIS A 270 8.36 17.76 -2.87
C HIS A 270 7.10 17.43 -2.08
N TRP A 271 7.27 16.72 -0.96
CA TRP A 271 6.30 16.60 0.12
C TRP A 271 6.98 16.24 1.46
N VAL A 272 6.23 16.43 2.54
CA VAL A 272 6.51 15.87 3.87
C VAL A 272 5.44 14.84 4.18
N GLU A 273 5.86 13.60 4.48
CA GLU A 273 5.02 12.45 4.71
C GLU A 273 4.84 12.20 6.21
N GLU A 274 3.63 11.82 6.60
CA GLU A 274 3.25 11.41 7.96
C GLU A 274 3.82 12.29 9.09
N PRO A 275 3.58 13.61 9.07
CA PRO A 275 4.20 14.50 10.05
C PRO A 275 3.73 14.25 11.50
N THR A 276 2.52 13.69 11.69
CA THR A 276 1.93 13.43 13.00
C THR A 276 1.06 12.18 12.97
N SER A 277 0.39 11.86 14.09
CA SER A 277 -0.47 10.68 14.22
C SER A 277 -1.45 10.55 13.04
N PRO A 278 -1.58 9.37 12.43
CA PRO A 278 -2.50 9.13 11.29
C PRO A 278 -3.97 9.34 11.67
N SER A 279 -4.30 9.30 12.95
CA SER A 279 -5.66 9.54 13.45
C SER A 279 -5.94 11.01 13.79
N ASP A 280 -4.92 11.89 13.77
CA ASP A 280 -5.08 13.33 14.06
C ASP A 280 -5.35 14.13 12.77
N VAL A 281 -6.58 14.01 12.28
CA VAL A 281 -7.05 14.70 11.07
C VAL A 281 -6.95 16.23 11.19
N ILE A 282 -7.30 16.77 12.36
CA ILE A 282 -7.24 18.21 12.61
C ILE A 282 -5.78 18.67 12.73
N GLY A 283 -4.92 17.87 13.35
CA GLY A 283 -3.48 18.14 13.40
C GLY A 283 -2.86 18.21 12.00
N HIS A 284 -3.17 17.25 11.13
CA HIS A 284 -2.74 17.29 9.72
C HIS A 284 -3.20 18.58 9.00
N SER A 285 -4.45 18.98 9.20
CA SER A 285 -4.99 20.22 8.61
C SER A 285 -4.25 21.46 9.11
N LYS A 286 -3.95 21.54 10.40
CA LYS A 286 -3.18 22.65 10.99
C LYS A 286 -1.75 22.70 10.45
N ILE A 287 -1.09 21.54 10.37
CA ILE A 287 0.27 21.42 9.81
C ILE A 287 0.25 21.88 8.36
N ALA A 288 -0.63 21.32 7.52
CA ALA A 288 -0.72 21.63 6.10
C ALA A 288 -0.90 23.14 5.86
N ALA A 289 -1.77 23.80 6.64
CA ALA A 289 -1.99 25.22 6.54
C ALA A 289 -0.75 26.05 6.97
N ALA A 290 -0.06 25.63 8.03
CA ALA A 290 1.06 26.39 8.60
C ALA A 290 2.36 26.24 7.80
N VAL A 291 2.55 25.16 7.06
CA VAL A 291 3.79 24.90 6.30
C VAL A 291 3.65 25.17 4.81
N ALA A 292 2.49 25.64 4.36
CA ALA A 292 2.25 26.00 2.96
C ALA A 292 3.38 26.89 2.40
N PRO A 293 3.85 26.68 1.17
CA PRO A 293 3.30 25.81 0.12
C PRO A 293 3.86 24.36 0.13
N THR A 294 4.56 23.92 1.17
CA THR A 294 5.11 22.56 1.24
C THR A 294 3.96 21.55 1.32
N PRO A 295 3.82 20.61 0.34
CA PRO A 295 2.75 19.63 0.36
C PRO A 295 2.91 18.63 1.51
N ILE A 296 1.80 18.22 2.10
CA ILE A 296 1.74 17.11 3.06
C ILE A 296 1.22 15.86 2.33
N ALA A 297 1.87 14.71 2.58
CA ALA A 297 1.44 13.41 2.14
C ALA A 297 1.13 12.54 3.36
N THR A 298 0.06 11.75 3.31
CA THR A 298 -0.25 10.77 4.34
C THR A 298 -1.28 9.75 3.84
N GLY A 299 -1.42 8.66 4.59
CA GLY A 299 -2.45 7.67 4.35
C GLY A 299 -2.01 6.21 4.48
N GLU A 300 -0.71 5.90 4.48
CA GLU A 300 -0.23 4.51 4.61
C GLU A 300 -0.68 3.85 5.92
N MET A 301 -0.85 4.65 6.97
CA MET A 301 -1.36 4.22 8.27
C MET A 301 -2.81 4.66 8.52
N ALA A 302 -3.48 5.28 7.54
CA ALA A 302 -4.90 5.58 7.64
C ALA A 302 -5.70 4.28 7.68
N SER A 303 -6.49 4.11 8.72
CA SER A 303 -7.10 2.83 9.05
C SER A 303 -8.33 2.47 8.22
N SER A 304 -8.96 3.44 7.56
CA SER A 304 -10.18 3.21 6.77
C SER A 304 -10.50 4.35 5.82
N ARG A 305 -11.46 4.09 4.91
CA ARG A 305 -12.07 5.10 4.03
C ARG A 305 -12.65 6.31 4.79
N ILE A 306 -13.03 6.11 6.06
CA ILE A 306 -13.58 7.20 6.88
C ILE A 306 -12.49 8.21 7.23
N ILE A 307 -11.30 7.75 7.60
CA ILE A 307 -10.15 8.63 7.87
C ILE A 307 -9.72 9.35 6.59
N PHE A 308 -9.66 8.66 5.44
CA PHE A 308 -9.37 9.29 4.16
C PHE A 308 -10.39 10.38 3.82
N LYS A 309 -11.70 10.10 3.99
CA LYS A 309 -12.75 11.10 3.83
C LYS A 309 -12.50 12.33 4.71
N GLN A 310 -12.26 12.13 5.99
CA GLN A 310 -12.06 13.22 6.95
C GLN A 310 -10.80 14.06 6.62
N LEU A 311 -9.70 13.40 6.22
CA LEU A 311 -8.49 14.10 5.79
C LEU A 311 -8.73 14.94 4.52
N LEU A 312 -9.51 14.44 3.56
CA LEU A 312 -9.92 15.20 2.37
C LEU A 312 -10.78 16.41 2.75
N GLN A 313 -11.80 16.22 3.58
CA GLN A 313 -12.67 17.31 4.08
C GLN A 313 -11.88 18.38 4.80
N ALA A 314 -10.96 17.98 5.67
CA ALA A 314 -10.13 18.89 6.45
C ALA A 314 -8.96 19.50 5.67
N LYS A 315 -8.73 19.08 4.41
CA LYS A 315 -7.55 19.45 3.62
C LYS A 315 -6.24 19.13 4.36
N GLY A 316 -6.20 17.98 5.02
CA GLY A 316 -5.07 17.56 5.84
C GLY A 316 -3.87 17.08 5.02
N PHE A 317 -4.05 16.81 3.73
CA PHE A 317 -2.99 16.45 2.80
C PHE A 317 -3.23 16.99 1.39
N SER A 318 -2.16 17.00 0.59
CA SER A 318 -2.18 17.31 -0.85
C SER A 318 -1.82 16.09 -1.70
N VAL A 319 -1.36 15.01 -1.09
CA VAL A 319 -1.00 13.73 -1.71
C VAL A 319 -1.58 12.61 -0.86
N MET A 320 -2.43 11.77 -1.45
CA MET A 320 -3.02 10.62 -0.78
C MET A 320 -2.12 9.38 -0.98
N GLN A 321 -1.79 8.71 0.13
CA GLN A 321 -0.99 7.48 0.10
C GLN A 321 -1.84 6.31 0.60
N ILE A 322 -2.40 5.54 -0.34
CA ILE A 322 -3.09 4.30 -0.02
C ILE A 322 -2.07 3.19 0.25
N ASP A 323 -2.48 2.19 1.05
CA ASP A 323 -1.76 0.95 1.28
C ASP A 323 -2.66 -0.25 0.93
N ALA A 324 -2.08 -1.30 0.35
CA ALA A 324 -2.85 -2.46 -0.09
C ALA A 324 -3.38 -3.32 1.07
N THR A 325 -2.77 -3.22 2.27
CA THR A 325 -3.02 -4.14 3.40
C THR A 325 -3.51 -3.45 4.67
N ARG A 326 -3.50 -2.11 4.72
CA ARG A 326 -3.85 -1.36 5.93
C ARG A 326 -5.35 -1.14 6.11
N VAL A 327 -6.10 -1.16 5.01
CA VAL A 327 -7.56 -1.00 4.95
C VAL A 327 -8.25 -2.31 4.56
N ALA A 328 -9.58 -2.31 4.34
CA ALA A 328 -10.30 -3.51 3.89
C ALA A 328 -10.03 -3.87 2.41
N GLY A 329 -8.75 -3.95 2.05
CA GLY A 329 -8.24 -4.46 0.80
C GLY A 329 -8.66 -3.66 -0.44
N VAL A 330 -8.76 -4.37 -1.58
CA VAL A 330 -9.13 -3.78 -2.88
C VAL A 330 -10.44 -3.02 -2.80
N ASN A 331 -11.48 -3.60 -2.19
CA ASN A 331 -12.81 -2.98 -2.11
C ASN A 331 -12.79 -1.57 -1.52
N GLU A 332 -12.04 -1.37 -0.44
CA GLU A 332 -11.96 -0.07 0.22
C GLU A 332 -11.03 0.89 -0.51
N ASN A 333 -9.95 0.39 -1.10
CA ASN A 333 -9.06 1.21 -1.92
C ASN A 333 -9.71 1.71 -3.22
N LEU A 334 -10.65 0.96 -3.80
CA LEU A 334 -11.47 1.49 -4.91
C LEU A 334 -12.23 2.75 -4.48
N ALA A 335 -12.84 2.75 -3.27
CA ALA A 335 -13.51 3.93 -2.73
C ALA A 335 -12.54 5.10 -2.48
N ASN A 336 -11.37 4.82 -1.88
CA ASN A 336 -10.35 5.83 -1.57
C ASN A 336 -9.84 6.51 -2.85
N ILE A 337 -9.55 5.75 -3.90
CA ILE A 337 -9.11 6.28 -5.19
C ILE A 337 -10.18 7.15 -5.85
N LEU A 338 -11.47 6.72 -5.80
CA LEU A 338 -12.58 7.51 -6.35
C LEU A 338 -12.83 8.79 -5.55
N MET A 339 -12.73 8.75 -4.21
CA MET A 339 -12.78 9.97 -3.39
C MET A 339 -11.63 10.93 -3.75
N ALA A 340 -10.40 10.43 -3.88
CA ALA A 340 -9.27 11.25 -4.29
C ALA A 340 -9.50 11.90 -5.66
N ALA A 341 -10.06 11.16 -6.61
CA ALA A 341 -10.39 11.68 -7.94
C ALA A 341 -11.45 12.80 -7.87
N LYS A 342 -12.48 12.65 -7.03
CA LYS A 342 -13.48 13.69 -6.79
C LYS A 342 -12.87 14.98 -6.24
N PHE A 343 -11.93 14.85 -5.30
CA PHE A 343 -11.27 15.99 -4.69
C PHE A 343 -10.08 16.55 -5.51
N GLY A 344 -9.73 15.91 -6.62
CA GLY A 344 -8.58 16.30 -7.45
C GLY A 344 -7.22 16.08 -6.77
N VAL A 345 -7.15 15.18 -5.81
CA VAL A 345 -5.92 14.84 -5.06
C VAL A 345 -5.19 13.68 -5.74
N PRO A 346 -3.89 13.79 -6.04
CA PRO A 346 -3.13 12.68 -6.60
C PRO A 346 -2.99 11.54 -5.58
N VAL A 347 -3.10 10.30 -6.08
CA VAL A 347 -2.82 9.08 -5.30
C VAL A 347 -1.41 8.63 -5.60
N CYS A 348 -0.57 8.53 -4.56
CA CYS A 348 0.82 8.06 -4.62
C CYS A 348 0.97 6.90 -3.62
N PRO A 349 0.67 5.65 -4.04
CA PRO A 349 0.60 4.52 -3.13
C PRO A 349 1.89 4.26 -2.37
N HIS A 350 1.76 3.94 -1.08
CA HIS A 350 2.80 3.40 -0.22
C HIS A 350 3.11 1.95 -0.61
N ALA A 351 4.40 1.59 -0.59
CA ALA A 351 4.85 0.22 -0.82
C ALA A 351 6.11 -0.17 -0.03
N GLY A 352 6.42 0.56 1.04
CA GLY A 352 7.59 0.34 1.88
C GLY A 352 7.52 -0.91 2.76
N GLY A 353 7.26 -2.10 2.20
CA GLY A 353 7.13 -3.33 2.96
C GLY A 353 7.14 -4.58 2.09
N VAL A 354 7.26 -5.76 2.71
CA VAL A 354 7.24 -7.03 1.99
C VAL A 354 5.90 -7.24 1.27
N GLY A 355 5.94 -7.53 -0.03
CA GLY A 355 4.77 -7.80 -0.87
C GLY A 355 3.92 -6.56 -1.21
N LEU A 356 4.19 -5.40 -0.63
CA LEU A 356 3.39 -4.20 -0.89
C LEU A 356 3.59 -3.66 -2.30
N CYS A 357 4.82 -3.66 -2.82
CA CYS A 357 5.10 -3.29 -4.21
C CYS A 357 4.31 -4.18 -5.19
N GLU A 358 4.32 -5.50 -4.94
CA GLU A 358 3.63 -6.51 -5.75
C GLU A 358 2.13 -6.30 -5.78
N MET A 359 1.54 -5.92 -4.64
CA MET A 359 0.09 -5.76 -4.52
C MET A 359 -0.41 -4.38 -4.97
N VAL A 360 0.24 -3.31 -4.52
CA VAL A 360 -0.28 -1.96 -4.71
C VAL A 360 -0.16 -1.47 -6.16
N GLN A 361 0.82 -1.99 -6.93
CA GLN A 361 0.95 -1.65 -8.35
C GLN A 361 -0.34 -1.88 -9.14
N HIS A 362 -1.11 -2.92 -8.82
CA HIS A 362 -2.38 -3.20 -9.50
C HIS A 362 -3.42 -2.10 -9.28
N LEU A 363 -3.47 -1.53 -8.07
CA LEU A 363 -4.38 -0.42 -7.75
C LEU A 363 -3.97 0.87 -8.47
N ALA A 364 -2.65 1.16 -8.49
CA ALA A 364 -2.11 2.31 -9.22
C ALA A 364 -2.34 2.22 -10.74
N MET A 365 -2.21 1.02 -11.29
CA MET A 365 -2.45 0.76 -12.70
C MET A 365 -3.92 0.85 -13.07
N TRP A 366 -4.81 0.34 -12.21
CA TRP A 366 -6.26 0.55 -12.38
C TRP A 366 -6.64 2.03 -12.31
N ASP A 367 -6.09 2.78 -11.35
CA ASP A 367 -6.29 4.24 -11.27
C ASP A 367 -5.88 4.93 -12.57
N ALA A 368 -4.68 4.61 -13.08
CA ALA A 368 -4.17 5.19 -14.33
C ALA A 368 -5.03 4.83 -15.55
N VAL A 369 -5.59 3.62 -15.62
CA VAL A 369 -6.40 3.17 -16.77
C VAL A 369 -7.84 3.66 -16.67
N ALA A 370 -8.47 3.56 -15.50
CA ALA A 370 -9.92 3.63 -15.38
C ALA A 370 -10.45 4.84 -14.59
N VAL A 371 -9.59 5.61 -13.90
CA VAL A 371 -10.05 6.70 -13.02
C VAL A 371 -9.45 8.05 -13.38
N SER A 372 -8.11 8.15 -13.41
CA SER A 372 -7.42 9.45 -13.49
C SER A 372 -6.61 9.67 -14.76
N GLY A 373 -6.37 8.63 -15.56
CA GLY A 373 -5.42 8.69 -16.66
C GLY A 373 -3.96 8.75 -16.19
N HIS A 374 -3.03 8.87 -17.16
CA HIS A 374 -1.60 8.92 -16.86
C HIS A 374 -1.13 10.34 -16.53
N HIS A 375 -0.76 10.58 -15.27
CA HIS A 375 -0.22 11.85 -14.81
C HIS A 375 1.11 11.67 -14.06
N ASN A 376 2.09 12.53 -14.35
CA ASN A 376 3.41 12.49 -13.71
C ASN A 376 3.38 12.90 -12.21
N SER A 377 2.24 13.37 -11.70
CA SER A 377 2.04 13.64 -10.27
C SER A 377 1.63 12.40 -9.47
N ARG A 378 1.29 11.29 -10.14
CA ARG A 378 0.93 10.01 -9.53
C ARG A 378 2.11 9.07 -9.65
N VAL A 379 2.78 8.82 -8.54
CA VAL A 379 3.99 8.00 -8.47
C VAL A 379 3.80 6.91 -7.42
N VAL A 380 4.26 5.71 -7.72
CA VAL A 380 4.15 4.54 -6.81
C VAL A 380 5.47 4.37 -6.07
N GLU A 381 5.44 4.13 -4.77
CA GLU A 381 6.64 3.84 -4.00
C GLU A 381 7.29 2.53 -4.46
N PHE A 382 8.61 2.51 -4.46
CA PHE A 382 9.42 1.32 -4.69
C PHE A 382 10.51 1.20 -3.63
N VAL A 383 10.67 0.00 -3.08
CA VAL A 383 11.77 -0.39 -2.21
C VAL A 383 12.46 -1.62 -2.79
N ASP A 384 13.80 -1.64 -2.83
CA ASP A 384 14.61 -2.64 -3.55
C ASP A 384 15.01 -3.80 -2.61
N HIS A 385 14.02 -4.53 -2.06
CA HIS A 385 14.29 -5.72 -1.25
C HIS A 385 13.08 -6.67 -1.14
N LEU A 386 13.34 -7.95 -0.87
CA LEU A 386 12.39 -9.04 -0.61
C LEU A 386 11.53 -9.49 -1.82
N HIS A 387 11.74 -8.92 -3.00
CA HIS A 387 10.97 -9.30 -4.21
C HIS A 387 11.22 -10.75 -4.64
N GLN A 388 12.41 -11.29 -4.37
CA GLN A 388 12.80 -12.66 -4.72
C GLN A 388 11.95 -13.74 -4.02
N HIS A 389 11.14 -13.38 -3.05
CA HIS A 389 10.25 -14.29 -2.34
C HIS A 389 8.90 -14.50 -3.02
N PHE A 390 8.60 -13.71 -4.06
CA PHE A 390 7.33 -13.74 -4.80
C PHE A 390 7.49 -14.40 -6.17
N LEU A 391 6.41 -15.07 -6.63
CA LEU A 391 6.41 -15.74 -7.95
C LEU A 391 6.50 -14.75 -9.11
N GLU A 392 5.90 -13.57 -8.98
CA GLU A 392 6.01 -12.46 -9.93
C GLU A 392 6.57 -11.23 -9.21
N PRO A 393 7.91 -11.14 -9.08
CA PRO A 393 8.56 -9.96 -8.53
C PRO A 393 8.19 -8.71 -9.34
N VAL A 394 8.03 -7.58 -8.67
CA VAL A 394 7.80 -6.33 -9.40
C VAL A 394 8.97 -6.01 -10.34
N SER A 395 8.64 -5.44 -11.48
CA SER A 395 9.62 -4.99 -12.46
C SER A 395 9.57 -3.47 -12.58
N VAL A 396 10.67 -2.80 -12.19
CA VAL A 396 10.83 -1.35 -12.35
C VAL A 396 11.96 -1.08 -13.34
N LYS A 397 11.69 -0.30 -14.36
CA LYS A 397 12.69 0.06 -15.38
C LYS A 397 12.58 1.54 -15.73
N GLY A 398 13.70 2.24 -15.69
CA GLY A 398 13.76 3.66 -16.02
C GLY A 398 12.85 4.52 -15.14
N GLY A 399 12.66 4.13 -13.86
CA GLY A 399 11.77 4.81 -12.94
C GLY A 399 10.27 4.54 -13.16
N TYR A 400 9.90 3.45 -13.84
CA TYR A 400 8.51 3.05 -14.07
C TYR A 400 8.27 1.59 -13.64
N TYR A 401 7.17 1.34 -12.94
CA TYR A 401 6.63 -0.01 -12.77
C TYR A 401 6.09 -0.51 -14.09
N LEU A 402 6.58 -1.65 -14.54
CA LEU A 402 6.04 -2.32 -15.73
C LEU A 402 4.82 -3.15 -15.35
N ALA A 403 3.83 -3.18 -16.23
CA ALA A 403 2.58 -3.91 -15.97
C ALA A 403 2.83 -5.42 -15.80
N PRO A 404 2.44 -6.04 -14.65
CA PRO A 404 2.55 -7.47 -14.45
C PRO A 404 1.68 -8.22 -15.45
N GLN A 405 2.13 -9.41 -15.84
CA GLN A 405 1.50 -10.21 -16.90
C GLN A 405 0.86 -11.50 -16.37
N LEU A 406 1.34 -12.03 -15.24
CA LEU A 406 0.81 -13.26 -14.68
C LEU A 406 -0.58 -13.03 -14.05
N PRO A 407 -1.46 -14.04 -14.08
CA PRO A 407 -2.75 -13.96 -13.39
C PRO A 407 -2.57 -13.85 -11.88
N GLY A 408 -3.35 -12.96 -11.27
CA GLY A 408 -3.33 -12.76 -9.81
C GLY A 408 -3.09 -11.31 -9.41
N ALA A 409 -2.85 -11.12 -8.11
CA ALA A 409 -2.61 -9.82 -7.47
C ALA A 409 -1.16 -9.64 -6.97
N GLY A 410 -0.24 -10.51 -7.40
CA GLY A 410 1.19 -10.42 -7.10
C GLY A 410 1.61 -10.92 -5.71
N ALA A 411 0.69 -11.29 -4.84
CA ALA A 411 0.99 -11.65 -3.44
C ALA A 411 1.49 -13.08 -3.24
N GLU A 412 1.53 -13.91 -4.29
CA GLU A 412 1.91 -15.33 -4.15
C GLU A 412 3.41 -15.51 -3.88
N MET A 413 3.72 -16.02 -2.68
CA MET A 413 5.10 -16.35 -2.29
C MET A 413 5.50 -17.75 -2.78
N HIS A 414 6.81 -17.91 -3.07
CA HIS A 414 7.40 -19.24 -3.24
C HIS A 414 7.21 -20.08 -1.97
N GLN A 415 6.77 -21.33 -2.12
CA GLN A 415 6.60 -22.23 -0.97
C GLN A 415 7.91 -22.41 -0.18
N ALA A 416 9.06 -22.44 -0.85
CA ALA A 416 10.37 -22.52 -0.21
C ALA A 416 10.63 -21.32 0.72
N SER A 417 10.19 -20.12 0.35
CA SER A 417 10.33 -18.93 1.20
C SER A 417 9.41 -18.99 2.42
N ILE A 418 8.18 -19.48 2.24
CA ILE A 418 7.25 -19.71 3.37
C ILE A 418 7.86 -20.74 4.34
N ASP A 419 8.38 -21.87 3.83
CA ASP A 419 8.97 -22.95 4.66
C ASP A 419 10.23 -22.47 5.41
N GLU A 420 11.05 -21.63 4.76
CA GLU A 420 12.29 -21.10 5.35
C GLU A 420 12.03 -20.06 6.44
N TYR A 421 11.12 -19.10 6.16
CA TYR A 421 10.92 -17.93 7.01
C TYR A 421 9.68 -18.01 7.92
N SER A 422 8.95 -19.13 7.95
CA SER A 422 7.85 -19.33 8.91
C SER A 422 8.33 -19.29 10.35
N PHE A 423 7.77 -18.38 11.16
CA PHE A 423 8.18 -18.23 12.55
C PHE A 423 7.28 -19.07 13.48
N PRO A 424 7.85 -19.75 14.51
CA PRO A 424 9.29 -19.95 14.79
C PRO A 424 9.86 -21.23 14.15
N SER A 425 9.06 -21.94 13.33
CA SER A 425 9.35 -23.32 12.89
C SER A 425 10.16 -23.44 11.59
N GLY A 426 10.32 -22.35 10.84
CA GLY A 426 11.10 -22.31 9.61
C GLY A 426 12.58 -22.57 9.83
N SER A 427 13.26 -23.05 8.79
CA SER A 427 14.67 -23.43 8.87
C SER A 427 15.57 -22.27 9.28
N TYR A 428 15.28 -21.05 8.82
CA TYR A 428 16.02 -19.84 9.21
C TYR A 428 15.97 -19.64 10.74
N TRP A 429 14.77 -19.59 11.32
CA TRP A 429 14.57 -19.25 12.73
C TRP A 429 15.04 -20.35 13.68
N LYS A 430 14.96 -21.62 13.28
CA LYS A 430 15.55 -22.75 14.04
C LYS A 430 17.07 -22.64 14.13
N ASN A 431 17.72 -22.23 13.04
CA ASN A 431 19.17 -22.07 13.04
C ASN A 431 19.60 -20.89 13.91
N GLU A 432 18.87 -19.76 13.88
CA GLU A 432 19.11 -18.61 14.75
C GLU A 432 18.93 -18.94 16.24
N ALA A 433 17.92 -19.72 16.61
CA ALA A 433 17.69 -20.11 18.00
C ALA A 433 18.76 -21.07 18.55
N ASN A 434 19.54 -21.73 17.68
CA ASN A 434 20.63 -22.64 18.04
C ASN A 434 22.03 -22.00 17.95
N SER A 435 22.15 -20.77 17.47
CA SER A 435 23.38 -19.99 17.37
C SER A 435 23.55 -19.05 18.55
#